data_e3f572d150949516c97c8881f81115fe
#
_entry.id   e3f572d150949516c97c8881f81115fe
#
_cell.length_a   1.000
_cell.length_b   1.000
_cell.length_c   1.000
_cell.angle_alpha   90.00
_cell.angle_beta   90.00
_cell.angle_gamma   90.00
#
_symmetry.space_group_name_H-M   'P 1'
#
loop_
_entity.id
_entity.type
_entity.pdbx_description
1 polymer ?
#
loop_
_entity_poly.entity_id
_entity_poly.type
_entity_poly.pdbx_seq_one_letter_code
_entity_poly.pdbx_strand_id
1 'polypeptide(L)'
;VVFDLFYLRYYCLIQKNTAMKITFYGHASLGIEVSGMHILVDPFISGNPKAAHIDIHSLQADFILLTHAHQDHILDVEAIAKRTNAVIVSNWEIATYYGNKGFQSHPMNHGGSWQFDFGKVKYVNAIHSSSFPDGTYGGNPGGFVIESEHKNIYISGDTALTMDMKLIPLRTKLDLAIFPIGNNFTMDVEDAITAAEFVECDKV
;
A
#
# COMPACT_ATOMS: atom_id res chain seq x y z
N VAL A 1 17.84 11.47 42.23
CA VAL A 1 16.47 10.91 42.24
C VAL A 1 15.44 11.90 41.63
N VAL A 2 15.87 12.89 40.84
CA VAL A 2 14.96 13.91 40.23
C VAL A 2 14.93 13.82 38.71
N PHE A 3 15.71 12.93 38.09
CA PHE A 3 15.82 12.81 36.61
C PHE A 3 14.75 11.89 35.97
N ASP A 4 14.05 11.06 36.74
CA ASP A 4 13.11 10.07 36.19
C ASP A 4 11.71 10.59 35.88
N LEU A 5 11.28 11.68 36.52
CA LEU A 5 9.92 12.21 36.33
C LEU A 5 9.77 13.05 35.04
N PHE A 6 10.85 13.62 34.52
CA PHE A 6 10.83 14.39 33.28
C PHE A 6 10.82 13.46 32.03
N TYR A 7 11.51 12.33 32.10
CA TYR A 7 11.54 11.35 31.01
C TYR A 7 10.20 10.62 30.87
N LEU A 8 9.56 10.25 31.98
CA LEU A 8 8.22 9.63 31.97
C LEU A 8 7.11 10.60 31.51
N ARG A 9 7.24 11.90 31.77
CA ARG A 9 6.28 12.89 31.27
C ARG A 9 6.44 13.17 29.78
N TYR A 10 7.68 13.09 29.23
CA TYR A 10 7.91 13.22 27.81
C TYR A 10 7.42 12.01 27.02
N TYR A 11 7.56 10.81 27.55
CA TYR A 11 7.03 9.57 26.94
C TYR A 11 5.49 9.49 27.01
N CYS A 12 4.86 10.04 28.05
CA CYS A 12 3.40 10.04 28.20
C CYS A 12 2.69 11.08 27.33
N LEU A 13 3.40 12.08 26.78
CA LEU A 13 2.84 13.10 25.89
C LEU A 13 2.90 12.73 24.40
N ILE A 14 3.55 11.60 24.04
CA ILE A 14 3.65 11.12 22.66
C ILE A 14 2.74 9.91 22.39
N GLN A 15 1.95 9.44 23.35
CA GLN A 15 0.80 8.60 23.02
C GLN A 15 -0.32 9.48 22.41
N LYS A 16 -0.06 10.07 21.24
CA LYS A 16 -1.14 10.39 20.32
C LYS A 16 -1.79 9.07 19.97
N ASN A 17 -3.06 8.94 20.30
CA ASN A 17 -3.95 7.86 19.90
C ASN A 17 -3.94 7.80 18.36
N THR A 18 -2.99 7.10 17.77
CA THR A 18 -2.82 6.99 16.33
C THR A 18 -3.52 5.74 15.85
N ALA A 19 -4.86 5.74 15.98
CA ALA A 19 -5.66 4.78 15.24
C ALA A 19 -5.27 4.87 13.75
N MET A 20 -5.03 3.74 13.10
CA MET A 20 -4.83 3.72 11.66
C MET A 20 -6.06 4.32 10.98
N LYS A 21 -5.85 5.31 10.12
CA LYS A 21 -6.89 5.90 9.28
C LYS A 21 -6.63 5.53 7.83
N ILE A 22 -7.67 5.03 7.16
CA ILE A 22 -7.62 4.72 5.73
C ILE A 22 -8.59 5.64 5.01
N THR A 23 -8.10 6.28 3.96
CA THR A 23 -8.88 7.15 3.08
C THR A 23 -8.90 6.53 1.68
N PHE A 24 -10.08 6.32 1.13
CA PHE A 24 -10.26 5.85 -0.24
C PHE A 24 -10.39 7.05 -1.17
N TYR A 25 -9.48 7.17 -2.14
CA TYR A 25 -9.48 8.25 -3.11
C TYR A 25 -10.17 7.90 -4.43
N GLY A 26 -10.56 6.64 -4.57
CA GLY A 26 -11.19 6.10 -5.79
C GLY A 26 -10.25 5.17 -6.57
N HIS A 27 -10.82 4.31 -7.40
CA HIS A 27 -10.13 3.23 -8.09
C HIS A 27 -9.39 2.33 -7.09
N ALA A 28 -8.06 2.21 -7.18
CA ALA A 28 -7.23 1.50 -6.20
C ALA A 28 -6.44 2.43 -5.27
N SER A 29 -6.65 3.75 -5.38
CA SER A 29 -5.84 4.74 -4.67
C SER A 29 -6.28 4.88 -3.21
N LEU A 30 -5.35 4.67 -2.29
CA LEU A 30 -5.57 4.74 -0.85
C LEU A 30 -4.57 5.69 -0.18
N GLY A 31 -5.03 6.38 0.86
CA GLY A 31 -4.18 7.04 1.84
C GLY A 31 -4.27 6.31 3.17
N ILE A 32 -3.14 6.04 3.81
CA ILE A 32 -3.05 5.39 5.12
C ILE A 32 -2.26 6.31 6.04
N GLU A 33 -2.89 6.71 7.15
CA GLU A 33 -2.23 7.46 8.20
C GLU A 33 -2.03 6.50 9.39
N VAL A 34 -0.79 6.23 9.76
CA VAL A 34 -0.44 5.32 10.85
C VAL A 34 0.92 5.70 11.45
N SER A 35 1.06 5.63 12.75
CA SER A 35 2.31 5.97 13.49
C SER A 35 2.86 7.37 13.15
N GLY A 36 1.97 8.30 12.78
CA GLY A 36 2.35 9.66 12.37
C GLY A 36 2.91 9.77 10.95
N MET A 37 2.90 8.69 10.17
CA MET A 37 3.33 8.61 8.77
C MET A 37 2.15 8.59 7.81
N HIS A 38 2.37 9.11 6.61
CA HIS A 38 1.42 9.10 5.50
C HIS A 38 1.91 8.17 4.40
N ILE A 39 1.13 7.15 4.11
CA ILE A 39 1.40 6.19 3.06
C ILE A 39 0.34 6.34 1.97
N LEU A 40 0.76 6.48 0.73
CA LEU A 40 -0.13 6.39 -0.42
C LEU A 40 0.04 5.02 -1.07
N VAL A 41 -1.06 4.45 -1.55
CA VAL A 41 -1.05 3.22 -2.34
C VAL A 41 -1.65 3.54 -3.71
N ASP A 42 -0.94 3.14 -4.77
CA ASP A 42 -1.38 3.23 -6.17
C ASP A 42 -2.02 4.58 -6.53
N PRO A 43 -1.30 5.71 -6.41
CA PRO A 43 -1.89 7.04 -6.63
C PRO A 43 -2.25 7.28 -8.09
N PHE A 44 -3.54 7.13 -8.40
CA PHE A 44 -4.20 7.48 -9.64
C PHE A 44 -5.40 8.40 -9.33
N ILE A 45 -5.11 9.67 -9.16
CA ILE A 45 -6.09 10.67 -8.68
C ILE A 45 -6.38 11.68 -9.78
N SER A 46 -5.34 12.30 -10.37
CA SER A 46 -5.50 13.32 -11.40
C SER A 46 -6.14 12.77 -12.68
N GLY A 47 -5.96 11.49 -12.98
CA GLY A 47 -6.57 10.78 -14.11
C GLY A 47 -7.97 10.20 -13.81
N ASN A 48 -8.42 10.24 -12.56
CA ASN A 48 -9.70 9.66 -12.16
C ASN A 48 -10.78 10.74 -12.08
N PRO A 49 -11.79 10.74 -12.97
CA PRO A 49 -12.85 11.76 -12.94
C PRO A 49 -13.62 11.81 -11.62
N LYS A 50 -13.73 10.68 -10.89
CA LYS A 50 -14.40 10.62 -9.59
C LYS A 50 -13.57 11.23 -8.46
N ALA A 51 -12.26 11.38 -8.66
CA ALA A 51 -11.34 12.01 -7.72
C ALA A 51 -10.97 13.46 -8.11
N ALA A 52 -11.61 14.06 -9.11
CA ALA A 52 -11.29 15.39 -9.64
C ALA A 52 -11.39 16.53 -8.58
N HIS A 53 -12.02 16.28 -7.45
CA HIS A 53 -12.11 17.23 -6.32
C HIS A 53 -10.87 17.18 -5.42
N ILE A 54 -9.95 16.25 -5.63
CA ILE A 54 -8.76 16.05 -4.79
C ILE A 54 -7.57 16.71 -5.48
N ASP A 55 -6.94 17.66 -4.78
CA ASP A 55 -5.69 18.25 -5.24
C ASP A 55 -4.51 17.36 -4.83
N ILE A 56 -3.83 16.75 -5.81
CA ILE A 56 -2.65 15.91 -5.58
C ILE A 56 -1.50 16.67 -4.91
N HIS A 57 -1.45 18.00 -5.07
CA HIS A 57 -0.43 18.84 -4.43
C HIS A 57 -0.66 19.04 -2.93
N SER A 58 -1.86 18.76 -2.42
CA SER A 58 -2.17 18.80 -0.99
C SER A 58 -1.85 17.49 -0.26
N LEU A 59 -1.74 16.38 -0.99
CA LEU A 59 -1.51 15.05 -0.40
C LEU A 59 -0.13 14.94 0.24
N GLN A 60 -0.08 14.45 1.46
CA GLN A 60 1.17 14.11 2.13
C GLN A 60 1.54 12.65 1.83
N ALA A 61 2.84 12.38 1.70
CA ALA A 61 3.35 11.03 1.57
C ALA A 61 4.77 10.96 2.13
N ASP A 62 5.01 10.05 3.05
CA ASP A 62 6.32 9.60 3.47
C ASP A 62 6.74 8.36 2.66
N PHE A 63 5.74 7.54 2.29
CA PHE A 63 5.90 6.36 1.47
C PHE A 63 4.83 6.29 0.39
N ILE A 64 5.20 5.71 -0.76
CA ILE A 64 4.28 5.36 -1.84
C ILE A 64 4.47 3.88 -2.16
N LEU A 65 3.45 3.07 -1.89
CA LEU A 65 3.44 1.65 -2.19
C LEU A 65 2.78 1.42 -3.55
N LEU A 66 3.44 0.69 -4.44
CA LEU A 66 2.93 0.40 -5.77
C LEU A 66 2.76 -1.10 -5.95
N THR A 67 1.54 -1.52 -6.25
CA THR A 67 1.21 -2.94 -6.46
C THR A 67 1.73 -3.44 -7.80
N HIS A 68 1.59 -2.64 -8.84
CA HIS A 68 2.05 -2.93 -10.20
C HIS A 68 2.17 -1.65 -11.05
N ALA A 69 2.64 -1.75 -12.29
CA ALA A 69 3.08 -0.60 -13.09
C ALA A 69 2.04 -0.08 -14.10
N HIS A 70 0.77 -0.49 -14.04
CA HIS A 70 -0.23 0.06 -14.94
C HIS A 70 -0.49 1.55 -14.66
N GLN A 71 -0.79 2.30 -15.72
CA GLN A 71 -0.92 3.75 -15.64
C GLN A 71 -1.96 4.22 -14.60
N ASP A 72 -3.04 3.50 -14.46
CA ASP A 72 -4.11 3.76 -13.50
C ASP A 72 -3.77 3.38 -12.04
N HIS A 73 -2.50 3.04 -11.77
CA HIS A 73 -1.94 2.86 -10.43
C HIS A 73 -0.75 3.77 -10.15
N ILE A 74 -0.09 4.30 -11.20
CA ILE A 74 1.17 5.02 -11.03
C ILE A 74 1.16 6.47 -11.53
N LEU A 75 0.05 6.97 -12.06
CA LEU A 75 0.01 8.24 -12.79
C LEU A 75 0.57 9.42 -11.99
N ASP A 76 0.26 9.52 -10.71
CA ASP A 76 0.62 10.66 -9.87
C ASP A 76 1.89 10.45 -9.04
N VAL A 77 2.54 9.27 -9.16
CA VAL A 77 3.72 8.89 -8.36
C VAL A 77 4.83 9.93 -8.44
N GLU A 78 5.26 10.28 -9.66
CA GLU A 78 6.40 11.18 -9.83
C GLU A 78 6.11 12.59 -9.31
N ALA A 79 4.90 13.11 -9.55
CA ALA A 79 4.50 14.44 -9.08
C ALA A 79 4.48 14.51 -7.55
N ILE A 80 3.92 13.50 -6.90
CA ILE A 80 3.83 13.44 -5.44
C ILE A 80 5.21 13.17 -4.83
N ALA A 81 5.94 12.15 -5.29
CA ALA A 81 7.25 11.79 -4.74
C ALA A 81 8.27 12.93 -4.87
N LYS A 82 8.28 13.66 -6.00
CA LYS A 82 9.15 14.81 -6.20
C LYS A 82 8.92 15.93 -5.17
N ARG A 83 7.66 16.15 -4.79
CA ARG A 83 7.27 17.20 -3.84
C ARG A 83 7.50 16.79 -2.39
N THR A 84 7.18 15.53 -2.05
CA THR A 84 7.20 15.04 -0.66
C THR A 84 8.51 14.36 -0.28
N ASN A 85 9.34 14.00 -1.27
CA ASN A 85 10.52 13.14 -1.10
C ASN A 85 10.18 11.75 -0.57
N ALA A 86 8.95 11.27 -0.84
CA ALA A 86 8.47 9.96 -0.41
C ALA A 86 9.32 8.81 -0.96
N VAL A 87 9.49 7.77 -0.15
CA VAL A 87 10.14 6.53 -0.58
C VAL A 87 9.14 5.67 -1.35
N ILE A 88 9.46 5.33 -2.60
CA ILE A 88 8.64 4.45 -3.43
C ILE A 88 8.98 3.00 -3.11
N VAL A 89 8.00 2.23 -2.66
CA VAL A 89 8.13 0.82 -2.27
C VAL A 89 7.37 -0.05 -3.26
N SER A 90 8.05 -1.00 -3.90
CA SER A 90 7.42 -1.93 -4.85
C SER A 90 8.31 -3.15 -5.12
N ASN A 91 7.95 -3.94 -6.15
CA ASN A 91 8.83 -4.99 -6.65
C ASN A 91 10.16 -4.38 -7.17
N TRP A 92 11.13 -5.26 -7.43
CA TRP A 92 12.47 -4.85 -7.86
C TRP A 92 12.46 -3.98 -9.12
N GLU A 93 11.67 -4.34 -10.12
CA GLU A 93 11.62 -3.68 -11.42
C GLU A 93 11.08 -2.25 -11.30
N ILE A 94 9.96 -2.08 -10.60
CA ILE A 94 9.33 -0.77 -10.38
C ILE A 94 10.24 0.12 -9.52
N ALA A 95 10.76 -0.41 -8.42
CA ALA A 95 11.65 0.35 -7.54
C ALA A 95 12.93 0.79 -8.27
N THR A 96 13.49 -0.09 -9.11
CA THR A 96 14.67 0.23 -9.94
C THR A 96 14.34 1.28 -11.01
N TYR A 97 13.17 1.18 -11.65
CA TYR A 97 12.71 2.15 -12.64
C TYR A 97 12.67 3.58 -12.06
N TYR A 98 12.05 3.74 -10.88
CA TYR A 98 11.99 5.04 -10.23
C TYR A 98 13.34 5.47 -9.63
N GLY A 99 14.13 4.52 -9.09
CA GLY A 99 15.49 4.79 -8.61
C GLY A 99 16.40 5.34 -9.71
N ASN A 100 16.32 4.80 -10.93
CA ASN A 100 17.07 5.29 -12.10
C ASN A 100 16.63 6.70 -12.53
N LYS A 101 15.41 7.12 -12.17
CA LYS A 101 14.91 8.49 -12.37
C LYS A 101 15.29 9.45 -11.24
N GLY A 102 16.02 8.97 -10.20
CA GLY A 102 16.50 9.77 -9.09
C GLY A 102 15.53 9.86 -7.90
N PHE A 103 14.47 9.08 -7.88
CA PHE A 103 13.58 8.99 -6.71
C PHE A 103 14.15 8.07 -5.64
N GLN A 104 13.82 8.33 -4.38
CA GLN A 104 14.08 7.36 -3.32
C GLN A 104 13.19 6.14 -3.53
N SER A 105 13.77 4.94 -3.48
CA SER A 105 13.02 3.71 -3.68
C SER A 105 13.54 2.58 -2.80
N HIS A 106 12.62 1.69 -2.40
CA HIS A 106 12.93 0.48 -1.65
C HIS A 106 12.38 -0.74 -2.40
N PRO A 107 13.26 -1.58 -2.98
CA PRO A 107 12.83 -2.76 -3.70
C PRO A 107 12.44 -3.89 -2.75
N MET A 108 11.37 -4.57 -3.09
CA MET A 108 10.90 -5.80 -2.46
C MET A 108 10.80 -6.92 -3.48
N ASN A 109 10.47 -8.13 -3.04
CA ASN A 109 10.05 -9.21 -3.91
C ASN A 109 9.06 -10.11 -3.17
N HIS A 110 8.31 -10.93 -3.92
CA HIS A 110 7.26 -11.79 -3.39
C HIS A 110 7.77 -12.69 -2.25
N GLY A 111 7.00 -12.73 -1.17
CA GLY A 111 7.35 -13.45 0.06
C GLY A 111 8.31 -12.69 0.99
N GLY A 112 9.00 -11.66 0.49
CA GLY A 112 9.86 -10.80 1.31
C GLY A 112 9.09 -9.87 2.22
N SER A 113 9.69 -9.47 3.33
CA SER A 113 9.15 -8.46 4.23
C SER A 113 10.25 -7.52 4.71
N TRP A 114 9.86 -6.29 5.04
CA TRP A 114 10.76 -5.28 5.58
C TRP A 114 10.07 -4.50 6.71
N GLN A 115 10.86 -4.10 7.71
CA GLN A 115 10.38 -3.24 8.79
C GLN A 115 10.61 -1.77 8.41
N PHE A 116 9.52 -1.06 8.16
CA PHE A 116 9.51 0.40 8.00
C PHE A 116 9.11 1.08 9.33
N ASP A 117 9.28 2.38 9.41
CA ASP A 117 8.93 3.16 10.61
C ASP A 117 7.42 3.12 10.94
N PHE A 118 6.57 2.91 9.93
CA PHE A 118 5.12 2.79 10.09
C PHE A 118 4.62 1.36 10.37
N GLY A 119 5.47 0.36 10.24
CA GLY A 119 5.09 -1.05 10.42
C GLY A 119 5.88 -1.99 9.53
N LYS A 120 5.62 -3.27 9.67
CA LYS A 120 6.21 -4.31 8.83
C LYS A 120 5.36 -4.50 7.58
N VAL A 121 6.00 -4.47 6.42
CA VAL A 121 5.35 -4.70 5.13
C VAL A 121 5.86 -6.01 4.53
N LYS A 122 4.94 -6.85 4.07
CA LYS A 122 5.22 -8.05 3.29
C LYS A 122 4.65 -7.89 1.89
N TYR A 123 5.46 -8.13 0.86
CA TYR A 123 5.02 -8.17 -0.52
C TYR A 123 4.54 -9.57 -0.87
N VAL A 124 3.29 -9.71 -1.32
CA VAL A 124 2.64 -10.99 -1.60
C VAL A 124 2.24 -11.10 -3.06
N ASN A 125 2.01 -12.32 -3.53
CA ASN A 125 1.67 -12.58 -4.92
C ASN A 125 0.31 -12.02 -5.33
N ALA A 126 0.22 -11.51 -6.56
CA ALA A 126 -1.00 -11.17 -7.26
C ALA A 126 -0.94 -11.75 -8.69
N ILE A 127 -2.08 -12.16 -9.22
CA ILE A 127 -2.19 -12.71 -10.57
C ILE A 127 -2.78 -11.65 -11.49
N HIS A 128 -1.91 -10.91 -12.14
CA HIS A 128 -2.25 -9.83 -13.06
C HIS A 128 -1.07 -9.58 -14.01
N SER A 129 -1.16 -8.59 -14.88
CA SER A 129 -0.04 -8.09 -15.68
C SER A 129 0.56 -6.84 -15.05
N SER A 130 1.76 -6.47 -15.50
CA SER A 130 2.44 -5.27 -15.00
C SER A 130 3.39 -4.73 -16.06
N SER A 131 3.02 -3.61 -16.66
CA SER A 131 3.87 -2.86 -17.58
C SER A 131 3.68 -1.37 -17.40
N PHE A 132 4.76 -0.63 -17.56
CA PHE A 132 4.69 0.82 -17.65
C PHE A 132 4.00 1.27 -18.95
N PRO A 133 3.50 2.52 -19.03
CA PRO A 133 2.82 3.04 -20.22
C PRO A 133 3.67 3.00 -21.50
N ASP A 134 4.99 3.02 -21.38
CA ASP A 134 5.94 2.93 -22.49
C ASP A 134 6.23 1.49 -22.94
N GLY A 135 5.57 0.50 -22.31
CA GLY A 135 5.77 -0.92 -22.58
C GLY A 135 6.92 -1.55 -21.79
N THR A 136 7.64 -0.81 -20.96
CA THR A 136 8.69 -1.36 -20.09
C THR A 136 8.06 -2.37 -19.11
N TYR A 137 8.71 -3.51 -18.92
CA TYR A 137 8.26 -4.53 -17.98
C TYR A 137 8.30 -4.02 -16.54
N GLY A 138 7.18 -4.11 -15.85
CA GLY A 138 6.99 -3.63 -14.47
C GLY A 138 7.17 -4.70 -13.39
N GLY A 139 7.79 -5.84 -13.70
CA GLY A 139 7.89 -6.95 -12.77
C GLY A 139 6.57 -7.72 -12.62
N ASN A 140 6.57 -8.74 -11.77
CA ASN A 140 5.33 -9.44 -11.43
C ASN A 140 4.52 -8.59 -10.44
N PRO A 141 3.19 -8.44 -10.67
CA PRO A 141 2.33 -7.69 -9.75
C PRO A 141 2.25 -8.34 -8.38
N GLY A 142 1.96 -7.55 -7.37
CA GLY A 142 1.79 -8.06 -6.01
C GLY A 142 0.90 -7.17 -5.17
N GLY A 143 0.57 -7.67 -3.99
CA GLY A 143 -0.13 -6.94 -2.96
C GLY A 143 0.75 -6.72 -1.73
N PHE A 144 0.21 -6.02 -0.77
CA PHE A 144 0.89 -5.70 0.49
C PHE A 144 0.10 -6.20 1.69
N VAL A 145 0.76 -6.93 2.58
CA VAL A 145 0.29 -7.11 3.94
C VAL A 145 1.07 -6.15 4.84
N ILE A 146 0.36 -5.24 5.50
CA ILE A 146 0.93 -4.23 6.39
C ILE A 146 0.56 -4.61 7.81
N GLU A 147 1.55 -4.89 8.64
CA GLU A 147 1.42 -5.17 10.07
C GLU A 147 1.89 -3.93 10.84
N SER A 148 0.97 -3.21 11.49
CA SER A 148 1.28 -2.07 12.35
C SER A 148 0.99 -2.39 13.81
N GLU A 149 1.31 -1.47 14.72
CA GLU A 149 1.08 -1.65 16.16
C GLU A 149 -0.36 -1.99 16.54
N HIS A 150 -1.33 -1.57 15.72
CA HIS A 150 -2.74 -1.65 16.08
C HIS A 150 -3.60 -2.43 15.10
N LYS A 151 -3.19 -2.53 13.84
CA LYS A 151 -3.99 -3.10 12.76
C LYS A 151 -3.14 -3.76 11.69
N ASN A 152 -3.63 -4.88 11.20
CA ASN A 152 -3.06 -5.61 10.08
C ASN A 152 -4.02 -5.49 8.89
N ILE A 153 -3.50 -5.03 7.77
CA ILE A 153 -4.31 -4.85 6.56
C ILE A 153 -3.67 -5.58 5.39
N TYR A 154 -4.51 -6.11 4.52
CA TYR A 154 -4.10 -6.65 3.24
C TYR A 154 -4.69 -5.81 2.10
N ILE A 155 -3.84 -5.38 1.19
CA ILE A 155 -4.19 -4.67 -0.04
C ILE A 155 -3.71 -5.54 -1.18
N SER A 156 -4.64 -6.17 -1.90
CA SER A 156 -4.28 -7.15 -2.92
C SER A 156 -3.67 -6.53 -4.19
N GLY A 157 -3.96 -5.25 -4.44
CA GLY A 157 -3.79 -4.69 -5.78
C GLY A 157 -4.72 -5.36 -6.78
N ASP A 158 -4.47 -5.17 -8.06
CA ASP A 158 -5.21 -5.85 -9.10
C ASP A 158 -4.77 -7.33 -9.20
N THR A 159 -5.74 -8.22 -9.08
CA THR A 159 -5.49 -9.66 -9.06
C THR A 159 -6.73 -10.48 -9.42
N ALA A 160 -6.52 -11.66 -9.97
CA ALA A 160 -7.49 -12.75 -9.95
C ALA A 160 -7.53 -13.39 -8.55
N LEU A 161 -8.55 -14.17 -8.25
CA LEU A 161 -8.57 -15.07 -7.10
C LEU A 161 -7.41 -16.07 -7.19
N THR A 162 -6.64 -16.21 -6.13
CA THR A 162 -5.51 -17.14 -6.09
C THR A 162 -5.43 -17.90 -4.77
N MET A 163 -4.98 -19.14 -4.83
CA MET A 163 -4.75 -19.97 -3.65
C MET A 163 -3.69 -19.42 -2.71
N ASP A 164 -2.77 -18.57 -3.19
CA ASP A 164 -1.73 -17.95 -2.39
C ASP A 164 -2.30 -17.04 -1.28
N MET A 165 -3.53 -16.55 -1.45
CA MET A 165 -4.23 -15.78 -0.42
C MET A 165 -4.40 -16.57 0.88
N LYS A 166 -4.55 -17.90 0.81
CA LYS A 166 -4.61 -18.77 1.99
C LYS A 166 -3.32 -18.85 2.81
N LEU A 167 -2.21 -18.38 2.28
CA LEU A 167 -0.94 -18.32 3.02
C LEU A 167 -0.90 -17.14 4.01
N ILE A 168 -1.73 -16.11 3.80
CA ILE A 168 -1.75 -14.90 4.62
C ILE A 168 -2.18 -15.21 6.06
N PRO A 169 -3.35 -15.85 6.31
CA PRO A 169 -3.82 -16.11 7.68
C PRO A 169 -2.95 -17.09 8.47
N LEU A 170 -2.11 -17.88 7.79
CA LEU A 170 -1.14 -18.74 8.48
C LEU A 170 -0.12 -17.96 9.32
N ARG A 171 0.06 -16.66 9.06
CA ARG A 171 1.07 -15.81 9.72
C ARG A 171 0.49 -14.53 10.30
N THR A 172 -0.55 -13.97 9.67
CA THR A 172 -1.06 -12.64 10.02
C THR A 172 -2.58 -12.69 10.07
N LYS A 173 -3.16 -12.43 11.24
CA LYS A 173 -4.60 -12.21 11.37
C LYS A 173 -4.90 -10.79 10.89
N LEU A 174 -5.74 -10.68 9.86
CA LEU A 174 -6.12 -9.39 9.28
C LEU A 174 -7.26 -8.73 10.06
N ASP A 175 -7.23 -7.40 10.08
CA ASP A 175 -8.32 -6.54 10.54
C ASP A 175 -9.14 -5.96 9.38
N LEU A 176 -8.54 -5.88 8.18
CA LEU A 176 -9.16 -5.40 6.96
C LEU A 176 -8.44 -6.01 5.76
N ALA A 177 -9.20 -6.39 4.74
CA ALA A 177 -8.66 -6.71 3.42
C ALA A 177 -9.31 -5.81 2.36
N ILE A 178 -8.56 -5.43 1.33
CA ILE A 178 -9.01 -4.56 0.24
C ILE A 178 -8.77 -5.28 -1.08
N PHE A 179 -9.86 -5.51 -1.82
CA PHE A 179 -9.87 -6.29 -3.06
C PHE A 179 -10.43 -5.50 -4.23
N PRO A 180 -9.97 -5.75 -5.46
CA PRO A 180 -10.64 -5.30 -6.66
C PRO A 180 -11.91 -6.14 -6.91
N ILE A 181 -12.96 -5.50 -7.45
CA ILE A 181 -14.21 -6.15 -7.85
C ILE A 181 -14.62 -5.69 -9.26
N GLY A 182 -13.64 -5.32 -10.08
CA GLY A 182 -13.85 -4.71 -11.40
C GLY A 182 -14.33 -5.70 -12.48
N ASN A 183 -14.24 -7.01 -12.22
CA ASN A 183 -14.48 -8.07 -13.21
C ASN A 183 -13.53 -7.93 -14.42
N ASN A 184 -13.73 -8.67 -15.49
CA ASN A 184 -12.97 -8.65 -16.75
C ASN A 184 -11.44 -8.63 -16.60
N PHE A 185 -10.87 -7.69 -15.83
CA PHE A 185 -9.41 -7.56 -15.60
C PHE A 185 -8.96 -8.01 -14.20
N THR A 186 -9.89 -8.11 -13.26
CA THR A 186 -9.65 -8.50 -11.86
C THR A 186 -10.72 -9.46 -11.38
N MET A 187 -10.75 -9.76 -10.08
CA MET A 187 -11.85 -10.49 -9.46
C MET A 187 -13.19 -9.77 -9.70
N ASP A 188 -14.25 -10.54 -9.78
CA ASP A 188 -15.62 -10.05 -9.59
C ASP A 188 -16.01 -10.11 -8.11
N VAL A 189 -17.28 -9.83 -7.82
CA VAL A 189 -17.79 -9.81 -6.44
C VAL A 189 -17.76 -11.21 -5.80
N GLU A 190 -18.08 -12.27 -6.57
CA GLU A 190 -18.13 -13.65 -6.05
C GLU A 190 -16.72 -14.16 -5.73
N ASP A 191 -15.75 -13.86 -6.59
CA ASP A 191 -14.34 -14.14 -6.34
C ASP A 191 -13.82 -13.38 -5.12
N ALA A 192 -14.21 -12.11 -4.96
CA ALA A 192 -13.78 -11.31 -3.82
C ALA A 192 -14.36 -11.81 -2.48
N ILE A 193 -15.59 -12.33 -2.48
CA ILE A 193 -16.18 -13.02 -1.32
C ILE A 193 -15.33 -14.26 -0.97
N THR A 194 -14.99 -15.06 -1.96
CA THR A 194 -14.12 -16.24 -1.78
C THR A 194 -12.72 -15.83 -1.30
N ALA A 195 -12.17 -14.72 -1.80
CA ALA A 195 -10.90 -14.19 -1.35
C ALA A 195 -10.96 -13.76 0.12
N ALA A 196 -12.05 -13.15 0.58
CA ALA A 196 -12.26 -12.79 1.97
C ALA A 196 -12.25 -14.02 2.89
N GLU A 197 -12.90 -15.12 2.44
CA GLU A 197 -12.83 -16.41 3.15
C GLU A 197 -11.39 -16.97 3.17
N PHE A 198 -10.65 -16.87 2.05
CA PHE A 198 -9.28 -17.38 1.97
C PHE A 198 -8.33 -16.65 2.91
N VAL A 199 -8.52 -15.35 3.11
CA VAL A 199 -7.68 -14.56 4.01
C VAL A 199 -8.25 -14.48 5.42
N GLU A 200 -9.36 -15.16 5.71
CA GLU A 200 -10.03 -15.20 7.03
C GLU A 200 -10.31 -13.79 7.59
N CYS A 201 -10.84 -12.89 6.74
CA CYS A 201 -11.11 -11.51 7.11
C CYS A 201 -12.56 -11.13 6.84
N ASP A 202 -13.31 -10.77 7.92
CA ASP A 202 -14.74 -10.41 7.83
C ASP A 202 -14.97 -8.95 7.37
N LYS A 203 -13.90 -8.14 7.31
CA LYS A 203 -13.97 -6.76 6.86
C LYS A 203 -13.23 -6.60 5.54
N VAL A 204 -13.99 -6.36 4.49
CA VAL A 204 -13.46 -6.15 3.16
C VAL A 204 -14.09 -4.92 2.49
#